data_a8bdbd321f1089cd547c40f2ea0ccd98
#
_entry.id   a8bdbd321f1089cd547c40f2ea0ccd98
#
_cell.length_a   1.000
_cell.length_b   1.000
_cell.length_c   1.000
_cell.angle_alpha   90.00
_cell.angle_beta   90.00
_cell.angle_gamma   90.00
#
_symmetry.space_group_name_H-M   'P 1'
#
loop_
_entity.id
_entity.type
_entity.pdbx_description
1 polymer ?
#
loop_
_entity_poly.entity_id
_entity_poly.type
_entity_poly.pdbx_seq_one_letter_code
_entity_poly.pdbx_strand_id
1 'polypeptide(L)'
;DLGKVCKSAYVLEAGEYAIYIGTNVRDAAKIDFTYVVKEDTVTEQLSRKAAPYHLQKRMLADGSYEELPQREYVEEEGLPRQDKYAIGLPCPDTRGQKGIDFLDFLDSKGVRFSDVADGKMTLDEFMDILTLDDCINLLGGQPNTGCANTFGMGNLPEYGVPNVMTADGPAGLRILPKCGVNTTAWPCATLLASTWDEELVEKVGKAGAEEVKENNISIWLTPACNIHRSPLCGRNFEYYSEDPYLAGKTGAAMVRGIQSQHIGARVKHFAANNKETNRKDSDSRVSERALREIYLKQFEIIVKEAHPYTIMSSYNLINGIHASENKELLTGILRDEWGFDGLVTTDWWTFGEHYRETKAGNDIKMAAGYPERIKEAYEKGLITEAEIRLSAR
;
A
#
# COMPACT_ATOMS: atom_id res chain seq x y z
N ASP A 1 20.30 -4.13 18.74
CA ASP A 1 20.68 -2.79 19.27
C ASP A 1 19.55 -1.79 19.17
N LEU A 2 18.49 -1.67 19.50
CA LEU A 2 17.39 -0.69 19.52
C LEU A 2 17.77 0.78 19.13
N GLY A 3 18.81 0.95 18.31
CA GLY A 3 19.32 2.26 17.89
C GLY A 3 20.08 3.04 18.98
N LYS A 4 20.61 2.35 19.99
CA LYS A 4 21.41 2.96 21.05
C LYS A 4 22.83 3.28 20.59
N VAL A 5 23.46 2.33 19.90
CA VAL A 5 24.81 2.47 19.34
C VAL A 5 24.73 2.81 17.84
N CYS A 6 24.14 1.94 17.04
CA CYS A 6 23.99 2.13 15.60
C CYS A 6 22.57 2.65 15.28
N LYS A 7 22.42 3.98 15.20
CA LYS A 7 21.12 4.60 14.99
C LYS A 7 20.59 4.29 13.58
N SER A 8 19.31 3.90 13.49
CA SER A 8 18.59 3.62 12.24
C SER A 8 19.38 2.70 11.30
N ALA A 9 19.85 1.57 11.80
CA ALA A 9 20.65 0.62 11.03
C ALA A 9 20.26 -0.83 11.33
N TYR A 10 20.39 -1.70 10.33
CA TYR A 10 20.47 -3.13 10.55
C TYR A 10 21.90 -3.49 10.95
N VAL A 11 22.04 -4.21 12.04
CA VAL A 11 23.33 -4.57 12.62
C VAL A 11 23.41 -6.08 12.82
N LEU A 12 24.48 -6.67 12.31
CA LEU A 12 24.87 -8.03 12.67
C LEU A 12 25.85 -7.92 13.85
N GLU A 13 25.40 -8.34 15.03
CA GLU A 13 26.16 -8.21 16.27
C GLU A 13 27.33 -9.21 16.32
N ALA A 14 28.40 -8.84 17.01
CA ALA A 14 29.53 -9.73 17.23
C ALA A 14 29.11 -10.97 18.02
N GLY A 15 29.55 -12.15 17.58
CA GLY A 15 29.20 -13.39 18.27
C GLY A 15 29.34 -14.62 17.36
N GLU A 16 28.98 -15.77 17.92
CA GLU A 16 28.92 -17.05 17.22
C GLU A 16 27.49 -17.40 16.85
N TYR A 17 27.23 -17.67 15.58
CA TYR A 17 25.93 -17.99 15.02
C TYR A 17 25.90 -19.46 14.60
N ALA A 18 25.17 -20.29 15.37
CA ALA A 18 24.95 -21.68 15.03
C ALA A 18 23.82 -21.81 13.99
N ILE A 19 24.02 -22.66 12.98
CA ILE A 19 23.04 -22.90 11.93
C ILE A 19 22.37 -24.24 12.17
N TYR A 20 21.05 -24.27 12.06
CA TYR A 20 20.22 -25.46 12.23
C TYR A 20 19.45 -25.71 10.95
N ILE A 21 19.39 -26.97 10.50
CA ILE A 21 18.64 -27.38 9.31
C ILE A 21 17.64 -28.47 9.71
N GLY A 22 16.41 -28.36 9.24
CA GLY A 22 15.35 -29.33 9.49
C GLY A 22 14.08 -28.99 8.72
N THR A 23 13.09 -29.87 8.83
CA THR A 23 11.77 -29.69 8.22
C THR A 23 10.84 -28.79 9.02
N ASN A 24 11.22 -28.51 10.25
CA ASN A 24 10.52 -27.58 11.14
C ASN A 24 11.48 -27.09 12.24
N VAL A 25 11.12 -26.04 12.96
CA VAL A 25 11.97 -25.41 13.98
C VAL A 25 12.24 -26.30 15.20
N ARG A 26 11.41 -27.30 15.48
CA ARG A 26 11.54 -28.18 16.67
C ARG A 26 12.52 -29.33 16.44
N ASP A 27 12.57 -29.84 15.18
CA ASP A 27 13.36 -31.00 14.80
C ASP A 27 14.62 -30.59 14.00
N ALA A 28 14.90 -29.28 13.90
CA ALA A 28 16.10 -28.80 13.23
C ALA A 28 17.36 -29.23 13.98
N ALA A 29 18.31 -29.82 13.28
CA ALA A 29 19.59 -30.26 13.81
C ALA A 29 20.67 -29.21 13.51
N LYS A 30 21.54 -28.96 14.51
CA LYS A 30 22.71 -28.11 14.31
C LYS A 30 23.66 -28.77 13.32
N ILE A 31 24.08 -28.02 12.30
CA ILE A 31 25.16 -28.48 11.39
C ILE A 31 26.53 -28.19 11.99
N ASP A 32 27.54 -28.90 11.48
CA ASP A 32 28.94 -28.71 11.92
C ASP A 32 29.56 -27.48 11.24
N PHE A 33 28.91 -26.32 11.45
CA PHE A 33 29.39 -25.03 11.00
C PHE A 33 28.90 -23.94 11.96
N THR A 34 29.80 -23.03 12.29
CA THR A 34 29.48 -21.85 13.11
C THR A 34 29.96 -20.61 12.35
N TYR A 35 29.05 -19.68 12.12
CA TYR A 35 29.39 -18.39 11.53
C TYR A 35 29.85 -17.44 12.65
N VAL A 36 31.06 -16.89 12.53
CA VAL A 36 31.63 -16.03 13.56
C VAL A 36 31.70 -14.60 13.05
N VAL A 37 31.02 -13.67 13.73
CA VAL A 37 31.10 -12.25 13.52
C VAL A 37 32.03 -11.67 14.57
N LYS A 38 33.16 -11.07 14.12
CA LYS A 38 34.22 -10.60 15.01
C LYS A 38 33.91 -9.26 15.69
N GLU A 39 33.15 -8.40 15.04
CA GLU A 39 32.75 -7.07 15.50
C GLU A 39 31.36 -6.73 14.98
N ASP A 40 30.65 -5.84 15.70
CA ASP A 40 29.34 -5.36 15.26
C ASP A 40 29.44 -4.73 13.88
N THR A 41 28.69 -5.25 12.94
CA THR A 41 28.75 -4.83 11.54
C THR A 41 27.42 -4.24 11.11
N VAL A 42 27.41 -2.97 10.70
CA VAL A 42 26.24 -2.36 10.06
C VAL A 42 26.10 -2.96 8.67
N THR A 43 25.02 -3.71 8.46
CA THR A 43 24.71 -4.36 7.18
C THR A 43 23.90 -3.46 6.25
N GLU A 44 23.08 -2.56 6.83
CA GLU A 44 22.33 -1.57 6.08
C GLU A 44 22.09 -0.33 6.96
N GLN A 45 22.43 0.85 6.44
CA GLN A 45 22.14 2.13 7.07
C GLN A 45 20.83 2.66 6.54
N LEU A 46 19.85 2.89 7.43
CA LEU A 46 18.54 3.43 7.08
C LEU A 46 18.54 4.95 7.13
N SER A 47 17.68 5.58 6.34
CA SER A 47 17.56 7.04 6.27
C SER A 47 16.55 7.59 7.28
N ARG A 48 15.62 6.78 7.76
CA ARG A 48 14.51 7.18 8.63
C ARG A 48 14.46 6.38 9.92
N LYS A 49 13.99 7.04 10.95
CA LYS A 49 13.78 6.47 12.27
C LYS A 49 12.28 6.42 12.56
N ALA A 50 11.73 5.23 12.57
CA ALA A 50 10.31 4.97 12.80
C ALA A 50 10.00 4.62 14.26
N ALA A 51 10.63 5.33 15.21
CA ALA A 51 10.39 5.12 16.64
C ALA A 51 8.96 5.49 17.03
N PRO A 52 8.34 4.75 17.98
CA PRO A 52 6.97 5.01 18.40
C PRO A 52 6.85 6.29 19.25
N TYR A 53 5.68 6.94 19.18
CA TYR A 53 5.34 8.06 20.06
C TYR A 53 4.74 7.64 21.40
N HIS A 54 4.11 6.45 21.46
CA HIS A 54 3.29 6.03 22.60
C HIS A 54 3.66 4.67 23.18
N LEU A 55 4.66 4.00 22.65
CA LEU A 55 5.17 2.74 23.21
C LEU A 55 6.39 3.02 24.09
N GLN A 56 6.16 3.11 25.41
CA GLN A 56 7.20 3.54 26.35
C GLN A 56 8.16 2.42 26.72
N LYS A 57 7.70 1.17 26.76
CA LYS A 57 8.49 0.02 27.19
C LYS A 57 8.09 -1.26 26.50
N ARG A 58 9.02 -2.20 26.43
CA ARG A 58 8.76 -3.59 25.99
C ARG A 58 9.10 -4.59 27.08
N MET A 59 8.43 -5.72 27.07
CA MET A 59 8.75 -6.85 27.95
C MET A 59 9.91 -7.65 27.33
N LEU A 60 10.89 -8.01 28.14
CA LEU A 60 11.99 -8.89 27.79
C LEU A 60 11.63 -10.36 28.04
N ALA A 61 12.47 -11.29 27.59
CA ALA A 61 12.25 -12.72 27.69
C ALA A 61 12.16 -13.22 29.15
N ASP A 62 12.81 -12.54 30.07
CA ASP A 62 12.77 -12.83 31.53
C ASP A 62 11.56 -12.22 32.26
N GLY A 63 10.67 -11.52 31.53
CA GLY A 63 9.51 -10.83 32.07
C GLY A 63 9.79 -9.42 32.62
N SER A 64 11.02 -8.96 32.62
CA SER A 64 11.37 -7.57 32.94
C SER A 64 10.99 -6.61 31.80
N TYR A 65 11.08 -5.31 32.07
CA TYR A 65 10.76 -4.29 31.07
C TYR A 65 11.96 -3.42 30.75
N GLU A 66 12.13 -3.12 29.47
CA GLU A 66 13.10 -2.15 28.96
C GLU A 66 12.39 -0.92 28.41
N GLU A 67 12.86 0.27 28.78
CA GLU A 67 12.36 1.52 28.22
C GLU A 67 12.78 1.66 26.75
N LEU A 68 11.83 2.09 25.91
CA LEU A 68 12.08 2.34 24.49
C LEU A 68 12.34 3.81 24.23
N PRO A 69 13.19 4.13 23.24
CA PRO A 69 13.36 5.50 22.76
C PRO A 69 12.02 6.11 22.38
N GLN A 70 11.74 7.31 22.86
CA GLN A 70 10.55 8.06 22.53
C GLN A 70 10.84 9.14 21.51
N ARG A 71 9.80 9.52 20.73
CA ARG A 71 9.79 10.71 19.89
C ARG A 71 8.81 11.72 20.46
N GLU A 72 9.15 12.99 20.33
CA GLU A 72 8.17 14.03 20.55
C GLU A 72 7.18 14.06 19.36
N TYR A 73 5.91 13.96 19.67
CA TYR A 73 4.85 14.16 18.70
C TYR A 73 4.42 15.63 18.74
N VAL A 74 4.63 16.31 17.64
CA VAL A 74 4.10 17.66 17.43
C VAL A 74 2.93 17.51 16.47
N GLU A 75 1.72 17.79 16.95
CA GLU A 75 0.54 17.86 16.08
C GLU A 75 0.69 19.09 15.17
N GLU A 76 0.71 18.85 13.86
CA GLU A 76 0.73 19.94 12.89
C GLU A 76 -0.61 20.70 12.92
N GLU A 77 -0.56 22.02 12.92
CA GLU A 77 -1.74 22.85 12.69
C GLU A 77 -2.42 22.46 11.39
N GLY A 78 -3.74 22.44 11.37
CA GLY A 78 -4.49 22.01 10.22
C GLY A 78 -5.98 22.35 10.29
N LEU A 79 -6.70 21.93 9.27
CA LEU A 79 -8.15 22.01 9.28
C LEU A 79 -8.73 21.16 10.42
N PRO A 80 -9.86 21.58 11.02
CA PRO A 80 -10.61 20.68 11.90
C PRO A 80 -10.87 19.36 11.20
N ARG A 81 -10.61 18.24 11.89
CA ARG A 81 -10.84 16.91 11.29
C ARG A 81 -12.29 16.73 10.89
N GLN A 82 -12.51 16.06 9.75
CA GLN A 82 -13.86 15.69 9.34
C GLN A 82 -14.51 14.79 10.41
N ASP A 83 -15.83 14.93 10.56
CA ASP A 83 -16.57 13.97 11.37
C ASP A 83 -16.42 12.57 10.76
N LYS A 84 -15.77 11.67 11.49
CA LYS A 84 -15.52 10.30 11.05
C LYS A 84 -16.80 9.51 10.72
N TYR A 85 -17.93 9.91 11.28
CA TYR A 85 -19.22 9.30 10.97
C TYR A 85 -19.84 9.85 9.68
N ALA A 86 -19.38 11.00 9.20
CA ALA A 86 -19.73 11.53 7.89
C ALA A 86 -18.86 10.95 6.75
N ILE A 87 -17.67 10.43 7.08
CA ILE A 87 -16.79 9.80 6.11
C ILE A 87 -17.44 8.48 5.64
N GLY A 88 -17.69 8.37 4.33
CA GLY A 88 -18.34 7.18 3.74
C GLY A 88 -19.86 7.23 3.77
N LEU A 89 -20.48 8.31 4.26
CA LEU A 89 -21.84 8.66 3.86
C LEU A 89 -21.84 8.86 2.34
N PRO A 90 -22.97 8.57 1.66
CA PRO A 90 -22.94 8.36 0.23
C PRO A 90 -22.15 9.50 -0.41
N CYS A 91 -21.03 9.14 -1.01
CA CYS A 91 -20.42 9.94 -2.06
C CYS A 91 -21.59 10.49 -2.87
N PRO A 92 -21.65 11.81 -3.16
CA PRO A 92 -22.65 12.36 -4.05
C PRO A 92 -22.81 11.37 -5.18
N ASP A 93 -24.03 10.93 -5.45
CA ASP A 93 -24.31 9.79 -6.32
C ASP A 93 -23.70 10.04 -7.70
N THR A 94 -22.42 9.71 -7.82
CA THR A 94 -21.67 9.81 -9.07
C THR A 94 -22.19 8.83 -10.12
N ARG A 95 -23.14 7.93 -9.74
CA ARG A 95 -23.90 7.10 -10.67
C ARG A 95 -24.78 7.91 -11.63
N GLY A 96 -24.98 9.20 -11.37
CA GLY A 96 -25.62 10.14 -12.28
C GLY A 96 -24.67 10.92 -13.19
N GLN A 97 -23.35 10.80 -13.01
CA GLN A 97 -22.44 11.26 -14.06
C GLN A 97 -22.67 10.37 -15.27
N LYS A 98 -23.16 10.98 -16.34
CA LYS A 98 -23.30 10.31 -17.64
C LYS A 98 -22.00 9.57 -17.91
N GLY A 99 -22.09 8.28 -18.24
CA GLY A 99 -20.99 7.60 -18.88
C GLY A 99 -20.51 8.51 -20.00
N ILE A 100 -19.19 8.67 -20.13
CA ILE A 100 -18.61 9.53 -21.15
C ILE A 100 -19.24 9.13 -22.48
N ASP A 101 -20.07 10.00 -23.02
CA ASP A 101 -20.52 9.80 -24.40
C ASP A 101 -19.26 9.88 -25.27
N PHE A 102 -19.08 8.94 -26.18
CA PHE A 102 -17.96 8.96 -27.12
C PHE A 102 -17.87 10.29 -27.88
N LEU A 103 -18.95 11.05 -27.96
CA LEU A 103 -19.03 12.37 -28.55
C LEU A 103 -18.42 13.47 -27.65
N ASP A 104 -18.50 13.36 -26.34
CA ASP A 104 -17.81 14.27 -25.39
C ASP A 104 -16.29 14.13 -25.50
N PHE A 105 -15.81 12.96 -25.93
CA PHE A 105 -14.41 12.67 -26.22
C PHE A 105 -13.88 13.42 -27.46
N LEU A 106 -14.75 13.83 -28.39
CA LEU A 106 -14.36 14.56 -29.59
C LEU A 106 -14.21 16.07 -29.37
N ASP A 107 -14.71 16.59 -28.23
CA ASP A 107 -14.63 18.01 -27.88
C ASP A 107 -13.41 18.35 -27.00
N SER A 108 -12.38 17.47 -27.04
CA SER A 108 -11.16 17.59 -26.25
C SER A 108 -10.38 18.86 -26.60
N LYS A 109 -9.70 19.43 -25.60
CA LYS A 109 -8.85 20.64 -25.70
C LYS A 109 -7.64 20.51 -26.66
N GLY A 110 -7.63 19.52 -27.54
CA GLY A 110 -6.62 19.32 -28.59
C GLY A 110 -5.37 18.58 -28.14
N VAL A 111 -5.13 18.41 -26.83
CA VAL A 111 -4.02 17.64 -26.25
C VAL A 111 -4.60 16.43 -25.52
N ARG A 112 -3.99 15.27 -25.72
CA ARG A 112 -4.48 14.02 -25.16
C ARG A 112 -3.39 13.29 -24.36
N PHE A 113 -3.77 12.60 -23.33
CA PHE A 113 -2.88 11.72 -22.58
C PHE A 113 -2.24 10.62 -23.45
N SER A 114 -2.92 10.19 -24.53
CA SER A 114 -2.35 9.29 -25.53
C SER A 114 -1.11 9.87 -26.23
N ASP A 115 -0.98 11.19 -26.32
CA ASP A 115 0.20 11.82 -26.92
C ASP A 115 1.46 11.61 -26.08
N VAL A 116 1.30 11.45 -24.75
CA VAL A 116 2.39 11.02 -23.86
C VAL A 116 2.77 9.57 -24.14
N ALA A 117 1.79 8.67 -24.26
CA ALA A 117 2.03 7.27 -24.56
C ALA A 117 2.67 7.05 -25.93
N ASP A 118 2.30 7.88 -26.92
CA ASP A 118 2.86 7.88 -28.28
C ASP A 118 4.24 8.55 -28.37
N GLY A 119 4.75 9.13 -27.28
CA GLY A 119 6.02 9.84 -27.24
C GLY A 119 6.04 11.18 -27.98
N LYS A 120 4.86 11.77 -28.26
CA LYS A 120 4.72 13.09 -28.91
C LYS A 120 4.95 14.24 -27.94
N MET A 121 4.79 14.01 -26.64
CA MET A 121 5.07 14.93 -25.55
C MET A 121 5.50 14.17 -24.31
N THR A 122 6.16 14.83 -23.40
CA THR A 122 6.54 14.27 -22.09
C THR A 122 5.37 14.32 -21.11
N LEU A 123 5.43 13.51 -20.05
CA LEU A 123 4.45 13.58 -18.97
C LEU A 123 4.48 14.96 -18.28
N ASP A 124 5.65 15.56 -18.11
CA ASP A 124 5.77 16.88 -17.47
C ASP A 124 5.10 17.98 -18.32
N GLU A 125 5.29 17.98 -19.64
CA GLU A 125 4.58 18.89 -20.55
C GLU A 125 3.06 18.69 -20.50
N PHE A 126 2.60 17.44 -20.36
CA PHE A 126 1.17 17.15 -20.17
C PHE A 126 0.65 17.70 -18.83
N MET A 127 1.40 17.49 -17.75
CA MET A 127 1.02 17.99 -16.41
C MET A 127 0.96 19.53 -16.35
N ASP A 128 1.79 20.23 -17.12
CA ASP A 128 1.77 21.70 -17.20
C ASP A 128 0.51 22.25 -17.88
N ILE A 129 -0.19 21.43 -18.67
CA ILE A 129 -1.47 21.80 -19.31
C ILE A 129 -2.64 21.69 -18.35
N LEU A 130 -2.57 20.77 -17.38
CA LEU A 130 -3.64 20.53 -16.40
C LEU A 130 -3.78 21.73 -15.47
N THR A 131 -5.01 22.14 -15.24
CA THR A 131 -5.32 23.12 -14.19
C THR A 131 -5.12 22.52 -12.80
N LEU A 132 -5.03 23.39 -11.78
CA LEU A 132 -4.96 22.89 -10.39
C LEU A 132 -6.21 22.08 -10.02
N ASP A 133 -7.39 22.49 -10.51
CA ASP A 133 -8.64 21.74 -10.30
C ASP A 133 -8.62 20.37 -10.94
N ASP A 134 -8.06 20.23 -12.15
CA ASP A 134 -7.89 18.94 -12.80
C ASP A 134 -6.98 18.02 -11.95
N CYS A 135 -5.86 18.57 -11.46
CA CYS A 135 -4.96 17.83 -10.57
C CYS A 135 -5.66 17.42 -9.27
N ILE A 136 -6.42 18.30 -8.62
CA ILE A 136 -7.17 17.99 -7.41
C ILE A 136 -8.19 16.87 -7.65
N ASN A 137 -8.87 16.86 -8.81
CA ASN A 137 -9.83 15.83 -9.16
C ASN A 137 -9.19 14.45 -9.35
N LEU A 138 -7.94 14.40 -9.82
CA LEU A 138 -7.18 13.15 -9.94
C LEU A 138 -6.84 12.51 -8.58
N LEU A 139 -6.82 13.27 -7.49
CA LEU A 139 -6.47 12.78 -6.14
C LEU A 139 -7.61 11.99 -5.47
N GLY A 140 -8.74 11.81 -6.11
CA GLY A 140 -9.88 11.06 -5.61
C GLY A 140 -10.24 9.87 -6.49
N GLY A 141 -10.75 8.80 -5.87
CA GLY A 141 -11.32 7.68 -6.61
C GLY A 141 -12.52 8.11 -7.46
N GLN A 142 -12.79 7.36 -8.52
CA GLN A 142 -13.76 7.68 -9.56
C GLN A 142 -14.91 6.64 -9.60
N PRO A 143 -16.09 6.99 -10.14
CA PRO A 143 -17.22 6.08 -10.21
C PRO A 143 -16.90 4.79 -10.96
N ASN A 144 -17.60 3.72 -10.60
CA ASN A 144 -17.56 2.47 -11.34
C ASN A 144 -18.31 2.62 -12.68
N THR A 145 -17.58 2.47 -13.77
CA THR A 145 -18.14 2.52 -15.13
C THR A 145 -18.18 1.16 -15.83
N GLY A 146 -17.83 0.06 -15.12
CA GLY A 146 -17.71 -1.28 -15.68
C GLY A 146 -18.31 -2.39 -14.81
N CYS A 147 -17.79 -3.60 -14.99
CA CYS A 147 -18.19 -4.79 -14.26
C CYS A 147 -17.48 -5.03 -12.93
N ALA A 148 -16.43 -4.26 -12.64
CA ALA A 148 -15.69 -4.36 -11.39
C ALA A 148 -16.61 -4.13 -10.17
N ASN A 149 -16.25 -4.72 -9.03
CA ASN A 149 -17.05 -4.55 -7.81
C ASN A 149 -16.74 -3.26 -7.06
N THR A 150 -15.76 -2.46 -7.50
CA THR A 150 -15.30 -1.27 -6.80
C THR A 150 -15.04 -0.08 -7.74
N PHE A 151 -14.33 0.92 -7.27
CA PHE A 151 -14.17 2.23 -7.90
C PHE A 151 -12.99 2.29 -8.87
N GLY A 152 -12.98 3.31 -9.73
CA GLY A 152 -11.89 3.63 -10.65
C GLY A 152 -10.98 4.74 -10.15
N MET A 153 -10.06 5.17 -11.01
CA MET A 153 -9.07 6.23 -10.80
C MET A 153 -8.81 6.97 -12.12
N GLY A 154 -8.29 8.19 -12.04
CA GLY A 154 -8.03 9.01 -13.21
C GLY A 154 -9.30 9.76 -13.66
N ASN A 155 -9.78 9.51 -14.90
CA ASN A 155 -11.03 10.03 -15.43
C ASN A 155 -11.05 11.54 -15.66
N LEU A 156 -10.17 11.99 -16.56
CA LEU A 156 -10.25 13.33 -17.17
C LEU A 156 -10.53 13.17 -18.67
N PRO A 157 -11.79 12.99 -19.05
CA PRO A 157 -12.15 12.66 -20.43
C PRO A 157 -11.77 13.74 -21.44
N GLU A 158 -11.83 15.01 -21.06
CA GLU A 158 -11.43 16.16 -21.89
C GLU A 158 -9.96 16.12 -22.32
N TYR A 159 -9.11 15.40 -21.57
CA TYR A 159 -7.70 15.16 -21.90
C TYR A 159 -7.43 13.71 -22.31
N GLY A 160 -8.47 12.87 -22.41
CA GLY A 160 -8.32 11.47 -22.76
C GLY A 160 -7.68 10.62 -21.65
N VAL A 161 -7.66 11.08 -20.39
CA VAL A 161 -7.24 10.26 -19.25
C VAL A 161 -8.36 9.28 -18.91
N PRO A 162 -8.10 7.96 -19.00
CA PRO A 162 -9.15 6.96 -18.80
C PRO A 162 -9.58 6.83 -17.33
N ASN A 163 -10.79 6.31 -17.11
CA ASN A 163 -11.19 5.79 -15.81
C ASN A 163 -10.62 4.38 -15.62
N VAL A 164 -9.51 4.28 -14.91
CA VAL A 164 -8.79 3.03 -14.64
C VAL A 164 -9.54 2.22 -13.59
N MET A 165 -10.27 1.19 -13.99
CA MET A 165 -11.08 0.38 -13.09
C MET A 165 -10.23 -0.53 -12.20
N THR A 166 -10.63 -0.65 -10.93
CA THR A 166 -10.03 -1.56 -9.96
C THR A 166 -11.04 -2.60 -9.50
N ALA A 167 -10.60 -3.81 -9.19
CA ALA A 167 -11.44 -4.85 -8.62
C ALA A 167 -10.77 -5.58 -7.46
N ASP A 168 -11.56 -5.92 -6.46
CA ASP A 168 -11.12 -6.66 -5.28
C ASP A 168 -11.08 -8.18 -5.54
N GLY A 169 -10.62 -8.93 -4.56
CA GLY A 169 -10.66 -10.39 -4.51
C GLY A 169 -9.32 -11.09 -4.59
N PRO A 170 -8.49 -11.10 -3.50
CA PRO A 170 -7.23 -11.84 -3.47
C PRO A 170 -7.35 -13.36 -3.72
N ALA A 171 -8.51 -13.95 -3.44
CA ALA A 171 -8.79 -15.35 -3.72
C ALA A 171 -9.74 -15.56 -4.93
N GLY A 172 -9.82 -14.58 -5.81
CA GLY A 172 -10.65 -14.60 -7.03
C GLY A 172 -11.22 -13.22 -7.34
N LEU A 173 -11.17 -12.85 -8.61
CA LEU A 173 -11.64 -11.55 -9.10
C LEU A 173 -13.12 -11.34 -8.76
N ARG A 174 -13.46 -10.19 -8.17
CA ARG A 174 -14.85 -9.84 -7.83
C ARG A 174 -15.48 -8.99 -8.93
N ILE A 175 -16.50 -9.56 -9.56
CA ILE A 175 -17.33 -8.89 -10.56
C ILE A 175 -18.71 -8.64 -9.98
N LEU A 176 -19.33 -7.53 -10.38
CA LEU A 176 -20.72 -7.24 -9.99
C LEU A 176 -21.67 -8.33 -10.51
N PRO A 177 -22.52 -8.92 -9.66
CA PRO A 177 -23.42 -10.02 -10.07
C PRO A 177 -24.31 -9.69 -11.28
N LYS A 178 -24.69 -8.41 -11.43
CA LYS A 178 -25.49 -7.93 -12.56
C LYS A 178 -24.83 -8.12 -13.93
N CYS A 179 -23.53 -8.31 -13.97
CA CYS A 179 -22.78 -8.52 -15.22
C CYS A 179 -22.78 -9.97 -15.70
N GLY A 180 -23.26 -10.91 -14.88
CA GLY A 180 -23.42 -12.32 -15.27
C GLY A 180 -22.12 -13.07 -15.52
N VAL A 181 -21.00 -12.57 -15.03
CA VAL A 181 -19.66 -13.17 -15.20
C VAL A 181 -19.33 -14.03 -13.98
N ASN A 182 -18.96 -15.28 -14.21
CA ASN A 182 -18.39 -16.16 -13.20
C ASN A 182 -16.87 -16.15 -13.32
N THR A 183 -16.19 -15.90 -12.21
CA THR A 183 -14.74 -15.86 -12.12
C THR A 183 -14.20 -17.07 -11.36
N THR A 184 -12.93 -17.37 -11.53
CA THR A 184 -12.27 -18.48 -10.85
C THR A 184 -12.09 -18.17 -9.35
N ALA A 185 -12.50 -19.11 -8.50
CA ALA A 185 -12.16 -19.12 -7.09
C ALA A 185 -10.77 -19.76 -6.91
N TRP A 186 -9.76 -18.95 -6.71
CA TRP A 186 -8.40 -19.39 -6.47
C TRP A 186 -8.22 -19.92 -5.04
N PRO A 187 -7.23 -20.80 -4.80
CA PRO A 187 -6.85 -21.14 -3.43
C PRO A 187 -6.54 -19.88 -2.60
N CYS A 188 -6.90 -19.89 -1.33
CA CYS A 188 -6.60 -18.75 -0.45
C CYS A 188 -5.09 -18.54 -0.29
N ALA A 189 -4.69 -17.33 0.06
CA ALA A 189 -3.27 -16.95 0.13
C ALA A 189 -2.46 -17.84 1.08
N THR A 190 -3.04 -18.21 2.24
CA THR A 190 -2.40 -19.13 3.20
C THR A 190 -2.10 -20.50 2.57
N LEU A 191 -3.03 -21.04 1.75
CA LEU A 191 -2.82 -22.30 1.06
C LEU A 191 -1.75 -22.18 -0.03
N LEU A 192 -1.76 -21.10 -0.80
CA LEU A 192 -0.71 -20.84 -1.81
C LEU A 192 0.68 -20.77 -1.15
N ALA A 193 0.82 -20.03 -0.05
CA ALA A 193 2.10 -19.94 0.67
C ALA A 193 2.56 -21.28 1.26
N SER A 194 1.62 -22.17 1.63
CA SER A 194 1.93 -23.51 2.15
C SER A 194 2.56 -24.43 1.12
N THR A 195 2.53 -24.09 -0.17
CA THR A 195 3.21 -24.84 -1.23
C THR A 195 4.72 -24.59 -1.25
N TRP A 196 5.18 -23.45 -0.78
CA TRP A 196 6.56 -22.96 -0.85
C TRP A 196 7.09 -22.89 -2.30
N ASP A 197 6.19 -22.77 -3.26
CA ASP A 197 6.46 -22.80 -4.70
C ASP A 197 6.15 -21.43 -5.34
N GLU A 198 7.18 -20.59 -5.48
CA GLU A 198 7.05 -19.27 -6.10
C GLU A 198 6.59 -19.36 -7.56
N GLU A 199 7.04 -20.38 -8.32
CA GLU A 199 6.65 -20.54 -9.73
C GLU A 199 5.16 -20.86 -9.87
N LEU A 200 4.62 -21.68 -8.97
CA LEU A 200 3.19 -21.97 -8.93
C LEU A 200 2.38 -20.71 -8.64
N VAL A 201 2.80 -19.91 -7.66
CA VAL A 201 2.11 -18.68 -7.29
C VAL A 201 2.16 -17.65 -8.42
N GLU A 202 3.29 -17.53 -9.11
CA GLU A 202 3.42 -16.67 -10.29
C GLU A 202 2.47 -17.10 -11.43
N LYS A 203 2.32 -18.41 -11.68
CA LYS A 203 1.35 -18.95 -12.64
C LYS A 203 -0.10 -18.64 -12.26
N VAL A 204 -0.43 -18.72 -10.97
CA VAL A 204 -1.76 -18.33 -10.46
C VAL A 204 -2.00 -16.84 -10.66
N GLY A 205 -1.02 -16.00 -10.33
CA GLY A 205 -1.08 -14.56 -10.57
C GLY A 205 -1.30 -14.21 -12.04
N LYS A 206 -0.58 -14.88 -12.95
CA LYS A 206 -0.73 -14.71 -14.38
C LYS A 206 -2.14 -15.10 -14.86
N ALA A 207 -2.62 -16.29 -14.50
CA ALA A 207 -3.93 -16.76 -14.91
C ALA A 207 -5.08 -15.90 -14.36
N GLY A 208 -4.98 -15.44 -13.10
CA GLY A 208 -5.96 -14.50 -12.54
C GLY A 208 -5.94 -13.14 -13.24
N ALA A 209 -4.77 -12.66 -13.64
CA ALA A 209 -4.65 -11.40 -14.37
C ALA A 209 -5.21 -11.48 -15.81
N GLU A 210 -5.21 -12.65 -16.44
CA GLU A 210 -5.90 -12.88 -17.71
C GLU A 210 -7.41 -12.65 -17.55
N GLU A 211 -8.04 -13.18 -16.49
CA GLU A 211 -9.46 -12.89 -16.18
C GLU A 211 -9.71 -11.40 -15.91
N VAL A 212 -8.80 -10.72 -15.21
CA VAL A 212 -8.89 -9.28 -14.95
C VAL A 212 -8.92 -8.49 -16.26
N LYS A 213 -8.02 -8.83 -17.17
CA LYS A 213 -7.90 -8.20 -18.49
C LYS A 213 -9.13 -8.45 -19.36
N GLU A 214 -9.67 -9.67 -19.38
CA GLU A 214 -10.89 -10.04 -20.12
C GLU A 214 -12.11 -9.24 -19.68
N ASN A 215 -12.13 -8.77 -18.42
CA ASN A 215 -13.21 -7.97 -17.85
C ASN A 215 -12.97 -6.45 -17.91
N ASN A 216 -12.00 -5.99 -18.72
CA ASN A 216 -11.62 -4.56 -18.86
C ASN A 216 -11.30 -3.88 -17.52
N ILE A 217 -10.62 -4.60 -16.64
CA ILE A 217 -10.14 -4.09 -15.36
C ILE A 217 -8.63 -3.96 -15.47
N SER A 218 -8.08 -2.85 -14.99
CA SER A 218 -6.66 -2.55 -15.16
C SER A 218 -5.83 -2.82 -13.91
N ILE A 219 -6.47 -2.82 -12.74
CA ILE A 219 -5.79 -3.06 -11.46
C ILE A 219 -6.57 -4.07 -10.63
N TRP A 220 -5.87 -5.10 -10.20
CA TRP A 220 -6.39 -6.11 -9.27
C TRP A 220 -5.87 -5.83 -7.86
N LEU A 221 -6.79 -5.75 -6.87
CA LEU A 221 -6.47 -5.40 -5.47
C LEU A 221 -5.87 -6.59 -4.71
N THR A 222 -4.77 -7.09 -5.20
CA THR A 222 -4.02 -8.24 -4.70
C THR A 222 -2.53 -8.04 -5.01
N PRO A 223 -1.58 -8.65 -4.27
CA PRO A 223 -1.75 -9.51 -3.09
C PRO A 223 -1.99 -8.74 -1.80
N ALA A 224 -2.61 -9.42 -0.81
CA ALA A 224 -2.70 -8.95 0.55
C ALA A 224 -1.59 -9.63 1.40
N CYS A 225 -0.79 -8.84 2.12
CA CYS A 225 0.51 -9.31 2.64
C CYS A 225 0.73 -9.01 4.13
N ASN A 226 -0.31 -8.72 4.90
CA ASN A 226 -0.15 -8.54 6.34
C ASN A 226 0.22 -9.85 7.04
N ILE A 227 0.81 -9.75 8.22
CA ILE A 227 1.30 -10.91 8.98
C ILE A 227 0.18 -11.57 9.76
N HIS A 228 0.15 -12.91 9.81
CA HIS A 228 -0.72 -13.70 10.67
C HIS A 228 -0.29 -13.56 12.14
N ARG A 229 -0.58 -12.40 12.75
CA ARG A 229 -0.19 -12.14 14.14
C ARG A 229 -1.08 -12.85 15.15
N SER A 230 -2.37 -12.98 14.84
CA SER A 230 -3.35 -13.63 15.69
C SER A 230 -4.27 -14.51 14.85
N PRO A 231 -4.57 -15.75 15.28
CA PRO A 231 -5.52 -16.60 14.58
C PRO A 231 -6.94 -16.04 14.56
N LEU A 232 -7.24 -15.07 15.41
CA LEU A 232 -8.55 -14.41 15.48
C LEU A 232 -8.73 -13.27 14.46
N CYS A 233 -7.71 -12.92 13.68
CA CYS A 233 -7.86 -11.93 12.61
C CYS A 233 -8.70 -12.51 11.46
N GLY A 234 -9.84 -11.89 11.19
CA GLY A 234 -10.81 -12.38 10.20
C GLY A 234 -10.33 -12.34 8.75
N ARG A 235 -9.17 -11.73 8.47
CA ARG A 235 -8.59 -11.63 7.12
C ARG A 235 -7.35 -12.50 6.92
N ASN A 236 -6.98 -13.35 7.86
CA ASN A 236 -5.82 -14.23 7.72
C ASN A 236 -5.90 -15.13 6.47
N PHE A 237 -7.10 -15.50 6.01
CA PHE A 237 -7.26 -16.32 4.80
C PHE A 237 -6.68 -15.67 3.54
N GLU A 238 -6.67 -14.34 3.46
CA GLU A 238 -6.13 -13.60 2.30
C GLU A 238 -4.67 -13.18 2.47
N TYR A 239 -4.08 -13.40 3.66
CA TYR A 239 -2.68 -13.16 3.96
C TYR A 239 -1.87 -14.45 3.86
N TYR A 240 -0.57 -14.35 3.52
CA TYR A 240 0.23 -15.52 3.20
C TYR A 240 0.75 -16.27 4.42
N SER A 241 1.35 -15.58 5.40
CA SER A 241 2.09 -16.24 6.48
C SER A 241 2.25 -15.36 7.72
N GLU A 242 2.65 -15.98 8.84
CA GLU A 242 3.23 -15.28 9.99
C GLU A 242 4.71 -14.92 9.77
N ASP A 243 5.39 -15.63 8.87
CA ASP A 243 6.78 -15.37 8.48
C ASP A 243 6.81 -14.27 7.40
N PRO A 244 7.45 -13.12 7.69
CA PRO A 244 7.51 -12.01 6.74
C PRO A 244 8.35 -12.33 5.50
N TYR A 245 9.34 -13.22 5.60
CA TYR A 245 10.13 -13.64 4.45
C TYR A 245 9.29 -14.47 3.47
N LEU A 246 8.61 -15.51 3.96
CA LEU A 246 7.71 -16.33 3.15
C LEU A 246 6.59 -15.48 2.54
N ALA A 247 5.97 -14.58 3.34
CA ALA A 247 4.94 -13.68 2.87
C ALA A 247 5.47 -12.74 1.76
N GLY A 248 6.69 -12.23 1.92
CA GLY A 248 7.34 -11.36 0.94
C GLY A 248 7.64 -12.06 -0.37
N LYS A 249 8.26 -13.24 -0.33
CA LYS A 249 8.63 -14.02 -1.51
C LYS A 249 7.38 -14.49 -2.29
N THR A 250 6.39 -15.00 -1.58
CA THR A 250 5.10 -15.42 -2.17
C THR A 250 4.36 -14.23 -2.78
N GLY A 251 4.32 -13.08 -2.06
CA GLY A 251 3.71 -11.85 -2.55
C GLY A 251 4.42 -11.30 -3.79
N ALA A 252 5.75 -11.33 -3.82
CA ALA A 252 6.53 -10.90 -4.99
C ALA A 252 6.25 -11.78 -6.22
N ALA A 253 6.16 -13.10 -6.05
CA ALA A 253 5.80 -14.02 -7.12
C ALA A 253 4.39 -13.70 -7.69
N MET A 254 3.41 -13.45 -6.81
CA MET A 254 2.06 -13.05 -7.23
C MET A 254 2.09 -11.75 -8.04
N VAL A 255 2.83 -10.73 -7.59
CA VAL A 255 2.98 -9.44 -8.31
C VAL A 255 3.60 -9.67 -9.70
N ARG A 256 4.69 -10.44 -9.79
CA ARG A 256 5.32 -10.74 -11.10
C ARG A 256 4.33 -11.41 -12.05
N GLY A 257 3.58 -12.40 -11.55
CA GLY A 257 2.56 -13.09 -12.35
C GLY A 257 1.49 -12.14 -12.87
N ILE A 258 0.91 -11.30 -12.01
CA ILE A 258 -0.12 -10.34 -12.38
C ILE A 258 0.42 -9.33 -13.39
N GLN A 259 1.56 -8.72 -13.12
CA GLN A 259 2.12 -7.66 -13.95
C GLN A 259 2.68 -8.17 -15.29
N SER A 260 2.96 -9.47 -15.42
CA SER A 260 3.30 -10.11 -16.70
C SER A 260 2.20 -9.99 -17.75
N GLN A 261 0.95 -9.72 -17.34
CA GLN A 261 -0.21 -9.53 -18.21
C GLN A 261 -0.53 -8.05 -18.45
N HIS A 262 0.34 -7.12 -18.02
CA HIS A 262 0.10 -5.68 -18.05
C HIS A 262 -1.10 -5.24 -17.19
N ILE A 263 -1.41 -5.99 -16.14
CA ILE A 263 -2.39 -5.64 -15.12
C ILE A 263 -1.63 -5.13 -13.89
N GLY A 264 -2.08 -4.03 -13.32
CA GLY A 264 -1.48 -3.49 -12.09
C GLY A 264 -1.82 -4.36 -10.88
N ALA A 265 -0.80 -4.84 -10.17
CA ALA A 265 -0.98 -5.41 -8.85
C ALA A 265 -1.10 -4.28 -7.82
N ARG A 266 -2.02 -4.43 -6.85
CA ARG A 266 -2.12 -3.53 -5.70
C ARG A 266 -1.83 -4.26 -4.41
N VAL A 267 -0.60 -4.12 -3.95
CA VAL A 267 -0.14 -4.73 -2.70
C VAL A 267 -0.80 -4.06 -1.50
N LYS A 268 -1.36 -4.85 -0.57
CA LYS A 268 -2.14 -4.34 0.55
C LYS A 268 -1.95 -5.17 1.83
N HIS A 269 -2.25 -4.67 3.01
CA HIS A 269 -2.56 -3.27 3.39
C HIS A 269 -1.33 -2.69 4.07
N PHE A 270 -0.77 -1.64 3.55
CA PHE A 270 0.48 -1.03 4.02
C PHE A 270 0.20 0.01 5.11
N ALA A 271 0.43 -0.30 6.40
CA ALA A 271 0.99 -1.51 6.96
C ALA A 271 0.34 -1.86 8.30
N ALA A 272 0.74 -3.01 8.85
CA ALA A 272 0.37 -3.46 10.19
C ALA A 272 -1.15 -3.61 10.44
N ASN A 273 -1.94 -3.92 9.43
CA ASN A 273 -3.37 -4.24 9.55
C ASN A 273 -3.53 -5.72 9.99
N ASN A 274 -3.35 -5.99 11.27
CA ASN A 274 -3.37 -7.34 11.83
C ASN A 274 -4.59 -7.61 12.71
N LYS A 275 -5.58 -6.70 12.69
CA LYS A 275 -6.81 -6.78 13.49
C LYS A 275 -7.95 -6.10 12.74
N GLU A 276 -9.09 -6.80 12.64
CA GLU A 276 -10.29 -6.27 11.96
C GLU A 276 -11.28 -5.57 12.89
N THR A 277 -11.25 -5.88 14.19
CA THR A 277 -12.11 -5.19 15.17
C THR A 277 -11.68 -3.72 15.29
N ASN A 278 -12.61 -2.80 15.02
CA ASN A 278 -12.38 -1.36 14.99
C ASN A 278 -11.20 -0.97 14.09
N ARG A 279 -11.03 -1.63 12.96
CA ARG A 279 -9.85 -1.51 12.07
C ARG A 279 -9.50 -0.09 11.65
N LYS A 280 -10.48 0.82 11.60
CA LYS A 280 -10.27 2.23 11.22
C LYS A 280 -9.76 3.13 12.36
N ASP A 281 -9.95 2.70 13.62
CA ASP A 281 -9.53 3.40 14.84
C ASP A 281 -8.51 2.58 15.66
N SER A 282 -8.16 1.38 15.22
CA SER A 282 -7.21 0.52 15.93
C SER A 282 -5.79 1.06 15.77
N ASP A 283 -5.07 1.21 16.89
CA ASP A 283 -3.68 1.68 16.88
C ASP A 283 -2.72 0.50 17.06
N SER A 284 -1.95 0.22 16.02
CA SER A 284 -0.88 -0.79 16.02
C SER A 284 0.36 -0.20 16.68
N ARG A 285 0.49 -0.41 17.99
CA ARG A 285 1.64 0.06 18.78
C ARG A 285 2.78 -0.91 18.67
N VAL A 286 3.88 -0.47 18.07
CA VAL A 286 4.98 -1.34 17.68
C VAL A 286 6.32 -0.60 17.76
N SER A 287 7.37 -1.29 18.25
CA SER A 287 8.73 -0.73 18.22
C SER A 287 9.25 -0.61 16.77
N GLU A 288 10.21 0.27 16.54
CA GLU A 288 10.82 0.42 15.21
C GLU A 288 11.41 -0.90 14.70
N ARG A 289 12.11 -1.65 15.57
CA ARG A 289 12.67 -2.95 15.22
C ARG A 289 11.60 -3.93 14.75
N ALA A 290 10.54 -4.13 15.55
CA ALA A 290 9.47 -5.05 15.18
C ALA A 290 8.71 -4.57 13.94
N LEU A 291 8.50 -3.25 13.78
CA LEU A 291 7.87 -2.69 12.60
C LEU A 291 8.66 -3.06 11.33
N ARG A 292 9.98 -2.83 11.33
CA ARG A 292 10.84 -3.07 10.17
C ARG A 292 11.10 -4.56 9.90
N GLU A 293 11.36 -5.35 10.94
CA GLU A 293 11.76 -6.76 10.76
C GLU A 293 10.57 -7.70 10.52
N ILE A 294 9.34 -7.31 10.95
CA ILE A 294 8.16 -8.18 10.87
C ILE A 294 7.05 -7.56 10.01
N TYR A 295 6.59 -6.34 10.34
CA TYR A 295 5.36 -5.80 9.75
C TYR A 295 5.58 -5.06 8.43
N LEU A 296 6.82 -4.67 8.12
CA LEU A 296 7.20 -4.03 6.86
C LEU A 296 8.03 -4.94 5.95
N LYS A 297 8.70 -5.97 6.49
CA LYS A 297 9.69 -6.76 5.76
C LYS A 297 9.14 -7.41 4.50
N GLN A 298 7.93 -7.97 4.53
CA GLN A 298 7.30 -8.56 3.35
C GLN A 298 7.01 -7.52 2.27
N PHE A 299 6.61 -6.30 2.65
CA PHE A 299 6.41 -5.21 1.69
C PHE A 299 7.72 -4.74 1.07
N GLU A 300 8.78 -4.64 1.88
CA GLU A 300 10.13 -4.31 1.40
C GLU A 300 10.61 -5.30 0.33
N ILE A 301 10.45 -6.61 0.60
CA ILE A 301 10.82 -7.66 -0.35
C ILE A 301 10.02 -7.51 -1.65
N ILE A 302 8.71 -7.32 -1.56
CA ILE A 302 7.83 -7.17 -2.74
C ILE A 302 8.22 -5.92 -3.54
N VAL A 303 8.46 -4.80 -2.90
CA VAL A 303 8.85 -3.55 -3.58
C VAL A 303 10.17 -3.72 -4.31
N LYS A 304 11.19 -4.26 -3.62
CA LYS A 304 12.54 -4.39 -4.18
C LYS A 304 12.67 -5.50 -5.24
N GLU A 305 11.88 -6.58 -5.15
CA GLU A 305 12.01 -7.73 -6.05
C GLU A 305 10.97 -7.79 -7.18
N ALA A 306 9.80 -7.16 -7.00
CA ALA A 306 8.70 -7.28 -7.97
C ALA A 306 8.17 -5.92 -8.50
N HIS A 307 8.61 -4.80 -7.94
CA HIS A 307 8.25 -3.45 -8.39
C HIS A 307 6.74 -3.29 -8.66
N PRO A 308 5.89 -3.40 -7.63
CA PRO A 308 4.44 -3.33 -7.80
C PRO A 308 4.03 -1.97 -8.33
N TYR A 309 3.07 -1.92 -9.27
CA TYR A 309 2.58 -0.65 -9.81
C TYR A 309 1.84 0.17 -8.77
N THR A 310 1.16 -0.50 -7.82
CA THR A 310 0.38 0.22 -6.81
C THR A 310 0.47 -0.44 -5.43
N ILE A 311 0.34 0.41 -4.40
CA ILE A 311 0.25 0.00 -2.99
C ILE A 311 -0.98 0.64 -2.36
N MET A 312 -1.64 -0.08 -1.45
CA MET A 312 -2.78 0.43 -0.68
C MET A 312 -2.36 0.63 0.78
N SER A 313 -2.45 1.87 1.27
CA SER A 313 -2.25 2.18 2.69
C SER A 313 -3.40 1.62 3.53
N SER A 314 -3.09 1.17 4.75
CA SER A 314 -4.05 0.50 5.63
C SER A 314 -4.95 1.48 6.40
N TYR A 315 -6.05 0.97 6.96
CA TYR A 315 -6.98 1.74 7.78
C TYR A 315 -6.43 2.19 9.13
N ASN A 316 -5.66 1.32 9.78
CA ASN A 316 -5.28 1.46 11.18
C ASN A 316 -4.30 2.60 11.40
N LEU A 317 -4.20 3.03 12.65
CA LEU A 317 -3.10 3.86 13.09
C LEU A 317 -1.85 2.98 13.34
N ILE A 318 -0.70 3.59 13.16
CA ILE A 318 0.60 3.04 13.57
C ILE A 318 1.23 4.04 14.53
N ASN A 319 1.39 3.63 15.78
CA ASN A 319 1.94 4.49 16.83
C ASN A 319 1.24 5.87 16.92
N GLY A 320 -0.09 5.89 16.80
CA GLY A 320 -0.92 7.08 16.95
C GLY A 320 -1.20 7.87 15.67
N ILE A 321 -0.59 7.52 14.52
CA ILE A 321 -0.80 8.20 13.24
C ILE A 321 -1.48 7.25 12.26
N HIS A 322 -2.53 7.70 11.57
CA HIS A 322 -3.15 6.91 10.50
C HIS A 322 -2.09 6.53 9.47
N ALA A 323 -2.07 5.26 9.06
CA ALA A 323 -1.10 4.77 8.08
C ALA A 323 -1.14 5.58 6.79
N SER A 324 -2.33 6.02 6.37
CA SER A 324 -2.53 6.88 5.18
C SER A 324 -2.03 8.32 5.33
N GLU A 325 -1.86 8.81 6.56
CA GLU A 325 -1.29 10.14 6.87
C GLU A 325 0.18 10.08 7.33
N ASN A 326 0.77 8.90 7.36
CA ASN A 326 2.09 8.72 7.94
C ASN A 326 3.21 8.99 6.90
N LYS A 327 3.70 10.23 6.87
CA LYS A 327 4.75 10.65 5.94
C LYS A 327 6.05 9.86 6.07
N GLU A 328 6.44 9.46 7.30
CA GLU A 328 7.65 8.64 7.48
C GLU A 328 7.47 7.25 6.86
N LEU A 329 6.25 6.68 6.96
CA LEU A 329 5.93 5.40 6.37
C LEU A 329 5.86 5.48 4.84
N LEU A 330 5.05 6.41 4.30
CA LEU A 330 4.72 6.46 2.87
C LEU A 330 5.80 7.13 2.02
N THR A 331 6.39 8.23 2.52
CA THR A 331 7.49 8.90 1.83
C THR A 331 8.82 8.37 2.31
N GLY A 332 9.09 8.46 3.61
CA GLY A 332 10.42 8.16 4.15
C GLY A 332 10.86 6.72 3.95
N ILE A 333 10.03 5.75 4.30
CA ILE A 333 10.39 4.33 4.19
C ILE A 333 10.06 3.80 2.79
N LEU A 334 8.81 3.91 2.36
CA LEU A 334 8.37 3.30 1.13
C LEU A 334 9.08 3.90 -0.10
N ARG A 335 9.11 5.23 -0.23
CA ARG A 335 9.69 5.89 -1.42
C ARG A 335 11.19 6.15 -1.27
N ASP A 336 11.63 6.82 -0.20
CA ASP A 336 13.02 7.27 -0.09
C ASP A 336 13.99 6.11 0.21
N GLU A 337 13.62 5.16 1.11
CA GLU A 337 14.50 4.03 1.45
C GLU A 337 14.37 2.87 0.46
N TRP A 338 13.15 2.51 0.05
CA TRP A 338 12.95 1.32 -0.79
C TRP A 338 12.88 1.62 -2.28
N GLY A 339 12.78 2.90 -2.66
CA GLY A 339 12.73 3.33 -4.05
C GLY A 339 11.42 3.03 -4.76
N PHE A 340 10.29 2.96 -4.03
CA PHE A 340 8.98 2.79 -4.64
C PHE A 340 8.59 4.03 -5.43
N ASP A 341 8.37 3.88 -6.71
CA ASP A 341 8.02 4.94 -7.67
C ASP A 341 6.58 4.85 -8.20
N GLY A 342 5.82 3.87 -7.74
CA GLY A 342 4.44 3.64 -8.15
C GLY A 342 3.42 4.49 -7.37
N LEU A 343 2.14 4.17 -7.59
CA LEU A 343 0.98 4.86 -7.04
C LEU A 343 0.61 4.32 -5.65
N VAL A 344 0.43 5.21 -4.68
CA VAL A 344 -0.15 4.87 -3.36
C VAL A 344 -1.60 5.32 -3.30
N THR A 345 -2.51 4.41 -2.92
CA THR A 345 -3.90 4.75 -2.66
C THR A 345 -4.28 4.45 -1.22
N THR A 346 -5.29 5.12 -0.68
CA THR A 346 -5.87 4.67 0.59
C THR A 346 -6.65 3.37 0.42
N ASP A 347 -6.89 2.67 1.53
CA ASP A 347 -8.04 1.78 1.61
C ASP A 347 -9.35 2.61 1.56
N TRP A 348 -10.52 1.96 1.39
CA TRP A 348 -11.80 2.65 1.11
C TRP A 348 -12.34 3.39 2.32
N TRP A 349 -12.57 4.71 2.15
CA TRP A 349 -13.12 5.57 3.21
C TRP A 349 -12.30 5.52 4.52
N THR A 350 -10.98 5.72 4.41
CA THR A 350 -10.12 5.95 5.57
C THR A 350 -10.57 7.16 6.38
N PHE A 351 -10.23 7.19 7.67
CA PHE A 351 -10.53 8.34 8.53
C PHE A 351 -9.49 9.45 8.46
N GLY A 352 -8.45 9.29 7.64
CA GLY A 352 -7.46 10.33 7.37
C GLY A 352 -8.06 11.55 6.64
N GLU A 353 -7.49 12.71 6.89
CA GLU A 353 -7.82 13.95 6.17
C GLU A 353 -7.19 13.94 4.78
N HIS A 354 -7.96 14.16 3.73
CA HIS A 354 -7.51 14.01 2.34
C HIS A 354 -6.20 14.77 2.06
N TYR A 355 -6.11 16.06 2.45
CA TYR A 355 -4.90 16.85 2.21
C TYR A 355 -3.69 16.35 3.02
N ARG A 356 -3.91 15.81 4.24
CA ARG A 356 -2.82 15.20 5.05
C ARG A 356 -2.32 13.91 4.44
N GLU A 357 -3.24 13.10 3.92
CA GLU A 357 -2.93 11.88 3.18
C GLU A 357 -2.08 12.21 1.96
N THR A 358 -2.47 13.21 1.15
CA THR A 358 -1.71 13.68 -0.01
C THR A 358 -0.31 14.15 0.39
N LYS A 359 -0.18 15.00 1.41
CA LYS A 359 1.12 15.45 1.94
C LYS A 359 2.01 14.31 2.44
N ALA A 360 1.42 13.24 2.92
CA ALA A 360 2.16 12.09 3.40
C ALA A 360 2.70 11.18 2.28
N GLY A 361 2.28 11.39 1.03
CA GLY A 361 2.66 10.56 -0.12
C GLY A 361 1.65 9.49 -0.47
N ASN A 362 0.39 9.64 -0.02
CA ASN A 362 -0.74 8.86 -0.47
C ASN A 362 -1.43 9.63 -1.61
N ASP A 363 -1.33 9.13 -2.83
CA ASP A 363 -1.66 9.90 -4.03
C ASP A 363 -3.17 10.00 -4.26
N ILE A 364 -3.92 8.92 -4.04
CA ILE A 364 -5.35 8.89 -4.28
C ILE A 364 -6.13 8.42 -3.05
N LYS A 365 -7.11 9.21 -2.65
CA LYS A 365 -8.08 8.81 -1.62
C LYS A 365 -9.21 8.00 -2.23
N MET A 366 -9.32 6.73 -1.84
CA MET A 366 -10.40 5.81 -2.27
C MET A 366 -11.54 5.77 -1.22
N ALA A 367 -12.80 5.54 -1.56
CA ALA A 367 -13.36 5.29 -2.92
C ALA A 367 -13.58 6.58 -3.72
N ALA A 368 -13.79 7.70 -3.04
CA ALA A 368 -13.90 9.03 -3.61
C ALA A 368 -13.07 10.00 -2.77
N GLY A 369 -12.52 11.01 -3.39
CA GLY A 369 -11.81 12.08 -2.71
C GLY A 369 -12.76 13.13 -2.12
N TYR A 370 -12.16 14.11 -1.48
CA TYR A 370 -12.83 15.32 -0.98
C TYR A 370 -12.11 16.54 -1.55
N PRO A 371 -12.33 16.87 -2.84
CA PRO A 371 -11.62 17.96 -3.53
C PRO A 371 -11.77 19.31 -2.83
N GLU A 372 -12.93 19.58 -2.23
CA GLU A 372 -13.18 20.78 -1.44
C GLU A 372 -12.25 20.90 -0.23
N ARG A 373 -11.85 19.79 0.39
CA ARG A 373 -10.91 19.78 1.51
C ARG A 373 -9.47 20.07 1.06
N ILE A 374 -9.10 19.61 -0.12
CA ILE A 374 -7.80 19.96 -0.72
C ILE A 374 -7.76 21.46 -1.07
N LYS A 375 -8.83 21.99 -1.69
CA LYS A 375 -8.93 23.42 -2.02
C LYS A 375 -8.86 24.30 -0.77
N GLU A 376 -9.64 23.98 0.26
CA GLU A 376 -9.62 24.72 1.53
C GLU A 376 -8.22 24.69 2.17
N ALA A 377 -7.56 23.53 2.16
CA ALA A 377 -6.20 23.39 2.70
C ALA A 377 -5.18 24.19 1.87
N TYR A 378 -5.30 24.18 0.54
CA TYR A 378 -4.47 24.98 -0.35
C TYR A 378 -4.62 26.48 -0.12
N GLU A 379 -5.86 26.99 -0.04
CA GLU A 379 -6.16 28.39 0.24
C GLU A 379 -5.61 28.87 1.59
N LYS A 380 -5.51 27.95 2.57
CA LYS A 380 -4.92 28.22 3.89
C LYS A 380 -3.40 27.98 3.96
N GLY A 381 -2.77 27.59 2.86
CA GLY A 381 -1.34 27.30 2.81
C GLY A 381 -0.91 26.03 3.55
N LEU A 382 -1.83 25.11 3.83
CA LEU A 382 -1.55 23.84 4.52
C LEU A 382 -1.03 22.73 3.57
N ILE A 383 -1.30 22.86 2.28
CA ILE A 383 -0.74 22.05 1.21
C ILE A 383 -0.33 22.96 0.06
N THR A 384 0.74 22.62 -0.64
CA THR A 384 1.25 23.39 -1.76
C THR A 384 0.76 22.85 -3.09
N GLU A 385 0.75 23.68 -4.14
CA GLU A 385 0.46 23.24 -5.51
C GLU A 385 1.44 22.15 -5.95
N ALA A 386 2.72 22.25 -5.58
CA ALA A 386 3.72 21.25 -5.91
C ALA A 386 3.41 19.86 -5.32
N GLU A 387 2.92 19.80 -4.07
CA GLU A 387 2.49 18.55 -3.44
C GLU A 387 1.25 17.97 -4.13
N ILE A 388 0.28 18.80 -4.52
CA ILE A 388 -0.90 18.37 -5.28
C ILE A 388 -0.50 17.81 -6.65
N ARG A 389 0.33 18.54 -7.40
CA ARG A 389 0.79 18.12 -8.73
C ARG A 389 1.67 16.87 -8.69
N LEU A 390 2.47 16.70 -7.63
CA LEU A 390 3.28 15.50 -7.44
C LEU A 390 2.42 14.25 -7.33
N SER A 391 1.33 14.30 -6.56
CA SER A 391 0.41 13.17 -6.40
C SER A 391 -0.47 12.94 -7.64
N ALA A 392 -0.77 13.99 -8.40
CA ALA A 392 -1.57 13.87 -9.63
C ALA A 392 -0.77 13.31 -10.82
N ARG A 393 0.56 13.44 -10.78
CA ARG A 393 1.51 12.98 -11.81
C ARG A 393 1.69 11.46 -11.78
#